data_3ce4a9c5f7006d8e88bded1dbddfed40
#
_entry.id   3ce4a9c5f7006d8e88bded1dbddfed40
#
_cell.length_a   1.000
_cell.length_b   1.000
_cell.length_c   1.000
_cell.angle_alpha   90.00
_cell.angle_beta   90.00
_cell.angle_gamma   90.00
#
_symmetry.space_group_name_H-M   'P 1'
#
loop_
_entity.id
_entity.type
_entity.pdbx_description
1 polymer ?
#
loop_
_entity_poly.entity_id
_entity_poly.type
_entity_poly.pdbx_seq_one_letter_code
_entity_poly.pdbx_strand_id
1 'polypeptide(L)'
;MENKVQVGYPIEIDLSKYDVRFWVDGDCMNSPEAPIRLRNGQRMRVHKYDGVFNPYRDIEAIRGKVCCFQYITQGNRYFAVKEVVGIDEIGNSLRLKYYYPQETIVSLKIDAIEQVFIVDGIAE
;
A
#
# COMPACT_ATOMS: atom_id res chain seq x y z
N MET A 1 1.47 -17.04 -24.77
CA MET A 1 1.69 -17.45 -23.38
C MET A 1 1.78 -16.24 -22.49
N GLU A 2 1.13 -16.30 -21.39
CA GLU A 2 1.17 -15.19 -20.46
C GLU A 2 2.42 -15.23 -19.60
N ASN A 3 3.06 -14.07 -19.47
CA ASN A 3 4.21 -13.90 -18.60
C ASN A 3 3.81 -13.35 -17.22
N LYS A 4 2.52 -13.22 -17.01
CA LYS A 4 1.97 -12.64 -15.80
C LYS A 4 1.47 -13.73 -14.87
N VAL A 5 1.81 -13.61 -13.60
CA VAL A 5 1.35 -14.52 -12.56
C VAL A 5 0.70 -13.69 -11.48
N GLN A 6 -0.51 -14.08 -11.13
CA GLN A 6 -1.19 -13.47 -10.01
C GLN A 6 -0.74 -14.18 -8.74
N VAL A 7 -0.13 -13.42 -7.83
CA VAL A 7 0.42 -13.93 -6.58
C VAL A 7 -0.43 -13.40 -5.44
N GLY A 8 -1.48 -14.14 -5.12
CA GLY A 8 -2.48 -13.64 -4.19
C GLY A 8 -3.22 -12.46 -4.81
N TYR A 9 -4.26 -12.02 -4.16
CA TYR A 9 -5.03 -10.86 -4.57
C TYR A 9 -4.59 -9.68 -3.71
N PRO A 10 -4.34 -8.53 -4.29
CA PRO A 10 -4.51 -8.09 -5.68
C PRO A 10 -3.18 -7.91 -6.46
N ILE A 11 -2.27 -8.81 -6.33
CA ILE A 11 -0.90 -8.66 -6.87
C ILE A 11 -0.76 -9.39 -8.20
N GLU A 12 -0.15 -8.72 -9.16
CA GLU A 12 0.23 -9.31 -10.45
C GLU A 12 1.72 -9.05 -10.70
N ILE A 13 2.44 -10.07 -11.09
CA ILE A 13 3.85 -9.96 -11.45
C ILE A 13 4.02 -10.33 -12.92
N ASP A 14 4.64 -9.45 -13.69
CA ASP A 14 5.02 -9.75 -15.07
C ASP A 14 6.43 -10.33 -15.05
N LEU A 15 6.52 -11.64 -15.24
CA LEU A 15 7.79 -12.36 -15.17
C LEU A 15 8.77 -11.95 -16.25
N SER A 16 8.28 -11.46 -17.40
CA SER A 16 9.16 -11.04 -18.49
C SER A 16 9.88 -9.73 -18.21
N LYS A 17 9.31 -8.91 -17.31
CA LYS A 17 9.81 -7.56 -17.01
C LYS A 17 10.15 -7.36 -15.55
N TYR A 18 9.84 -8.34 -14.71
CA TYR A 18 9.90 -8.19 -13.24
C TYR A 18 9.11 -6.97 -12.77
N ASP A 19 7.99 -6.68 -13.44
CA ASP A 19 7.13 -5.55 -13.15
C ASP A 19 6.02 -6.02 -12.20
N VAL A 20 5.88 -5.32 -11.08
CA VAL A 20 4.88 -5.66 -10.07
C VAL A 20 3.74 -4.66 -10.15
N ARG A 21 2.53 -5.17 -10.27
CA ARG A 21 1.32 -4.36 -10.35
C ARG A 21 0.29 -4.89 -9.36
N PHE A 22 -0.36 -3.94 -8.69
CA PHE A 22 -1.47 -4.25 -7.80
C PHE A 22 -2.75 -3.74 -8.41
N TRP A 23 -3.82 -4.50 -8.29
CA TRP A 23 -5.14 -3.99 -8.61
C TRP A 23 -5.69 -3.21 -7.44
N VAL A 24 -6.28 -2.06 -7.75
CA VAL A 24 -6.96 -1.25 -6.76
C VAL A 24 -8.31 -1.89 -6.44
N ASP A 25 -8.52 -2.23 -5.17
CA ASP A 25 -9.78 -2.78 -4.70
C ASP A 25 -10.46 -1.73 -3.82
N GLY A 26 -11.55 -1.17 -4.33
CA GLY A 26 -12.28 -0.11 -3.67
C GLY A 26 -11.84 1.28 -4.08
N ASP A 27 -12.45 2.28 -3.47
CA ASP A 27 -12.28 3.68 -3.85
C ASP A 27 -11.72 4.55 -2.73
N CYS A 28 -11.09 3.96 -1.72
CA CYS A 28 -10.63 4.72 -0.56
C CYS A 28 -9.63 5.85 -0.90
N MET A 29 -8.90 5.71 -2.01
CA MET A 29 -7.98 6.73 -2.50
C MET A 29 -8.52 7.47 -3.72
N ASN A 30 -9.79 7.30 -4.04
CA ASN A 30 -10.41 7.94 -5.19
C ASN A 30 -10.88 9.35 -4.83
N SER A 31 -9.93 10.27 -4.78
CA SER A 31 -10.19 11.68 -4.50
C SER A 31 -9.15 12.53 -5.20
N PRO A 32 -9.53 13.69 -5.74
CA PRO A 32 -8.56 14.62 -6.33
C PRO A 32 -7.57 15.17 -5.30
N GLU A 33 -7.87 15.04 -4.02
CA GLU A 33 -6.99 15.52 -2.94
C GLU A 33 -5.94 14.50 -2.55
N ALA A 34 -6.09 13.24 -2.96
CA ALA A 34 -5.11 12.21 -2.68
C ALA A 34 -3.80 12.47 -3.44
N PRO A 35 -2.63 12.15 -2.85
CA PRO A 35 -1.35 12.32 -3.55
C PRO A 35 -1.31 11.57 -4.87
N ILE A 36 -1.94 10.40 -4.92
CA ILE A 36 -2.18 9.63 -6.15
C ILE A 36 -3.65 9.21 -6.09
N ARG A 37 -4.41 9.63 -7.08
CA ARG A 37 -5.81 9.25 -7.16
C ARG A 37 -5.94 7.86 -7.77
N LEU A 38 -6.50 6.93 -6.99
CA LEU A 38 -6.65 5.54 -7.39
C LEU A 38 -8.12 5.16 -7.41
N ARG A 39 -8.57 4.60 -8.53
CA ARG A 39 -9.96 4.18 -8.72
C ARG A 39 -10.05 2.67 -8.69
N ASN A 40 -11.16 2.16 -8.20
CA ASN A 40 -11.43 0.74 -8.18
C ASN A 40 -11.22 0.13 -9.57
N GLY A 41 -10.50 -0.99 -9.63
CA GLY A 41 -10.24 -1.71 -10.88
C GLY A 41 -9.02 -1.24 -11.65
N GLN A 42 -8.42 -0.11 -11.28
CA GLN A 42 -7.16 0.32 -11.90
C GLN A 42 -6.01 -0.56 -11.41
N ARG A 43 -4.95 -0.61 -12.19
CA ARG A 43 -3.70 -1.24 -11.76
C ARG A 43 -2.70 -0.17 -11.36
N MET A 44 -2.01 -0.41 -10.26
CA MET A 44 -0.95 0.45 -9.75
C MET A 44 0.39 -0.18 -10.07
N ARG A 45 1.35 0.64 -10.48
CA ARG A 45 2.73 0.20 -10.53
C ARG A 45 3.35 0.47 -9.16
N VAL A 46 3.98 -0.55 -8.60
CA VAL A 46 4.57 -0.48 -7.28
C VAL A 46 5.98 -1.05 -7.30
N HIS A 47 6.77 -0.69 -6.29
CA HIS A 47 8.02 -1.40 -6.02
C HIS A 47 8.06 -1.76 -4.55
N LYS A 48 8.68 -2.91 -4.27
CA LYS A 48 8.84 -3.38 -2.90
C LYS A 48 9.81 -2.48 -2.17
N TYR A 49 9.50 -2.18 -0.90
CA TYR A 49 10.42 -1.46 -0.04
C TYR A 49 11.71 -2.27 0.11
N ASP A 50 12.86 -1.63 -0.10
CA ASP A 50 14.16 -2.30 -0.04
C ASP A 50 14.55 -2.62 1.40
N GLY A 51 15.03 -3.85 1.61
CA GLY A 51 15.50 -4.30 2.92
C GLY A 51 14.38 -4.57 3.90
N VAL A 52 14.73 -4.62 5.18
CA VAL A 52 13.77 -4.82 6.25
C VAL A 52 13.10 -3.49 6.57
N PHE A 53 11.79 -3.45 6.46
CA PHE A 53 11.02 -2.26 6.77
C PHE A 53 11.08 -1.98 8.27
N ASN A 54 11.60 -0.81 8.62
CA ASN A 54 11.63 -0.31 9.98
C ASN A 54 10.98 1.06 10.01
N PRO A 55 9.71 1.15 10.42
CA PRO A 55 8.97 2.42 10.36
C PRO A 55 9.64 3.55 11.13
N TYR A 56 10.22 3.24 12.29
CA TYR A 56 10.84 4.27 13.12
C TYR A 56 12.06 4.89 12.46
N ARG A 57 12.84 4.07 11.74
CA ARG A 57 13.99 4.57 10.98
C ARG A 57 13.56 5.25 9.69
N ASP A 58 12.52 4.70 9.04
CA ASP A 58 12.22 5.00 7.64
C ASP A 58 11.05 5.96 7.44
N ILE A 59 10.43 6.44 8.53
CA ILE A 59 9.20 7.23 8.43
C ILE A 59 9.36 8.48 7.55
N GLU A 60 10.49 9.15 7.62
CA GLU A 60 10.69 10.36 6.84
C GLU A 60 10.80 10.06 5.34
N ALA A 61 11.25 8.85 4.99
CA ALA A 61 11.34 8.44 3.59
C ALA A 61 9.98 8.09 2.99
N ILE A 62 9.00 7.71 3.81
CA ILE A 62 7.69 7.27 3.31
C ILE A 62 6.54 8.21 3.69
N ARG A 63 6.77 9.19 4.55
CA ARG A 63 5.73 10.14 4.95
C ARG A 63 5.21 10.89 3.73
N GLY A 64 3.90 10.95 3.58
CA GLY A 64 3.24 11.58 2.45
C GLY A 64 3.15 10.71 1.21
N LYS A 65 3.74 9.53 1.22
CA LYS A 65 3.66 8.61 0.08
C LYS A 65 2.49 7.67 0.23
N VAL A 66 1.95 7.24 -0.92
CA VAL A 66 0.92 6.20 -0.97
C VAL A 66 1.64 4.86 -1.00
N CYS A 67 1.27 3.99 -0.07
CA CYS A 67 1.87 2.67 0.06
C CYS A 67 0.82 1.59 0.12
N CYS A 68 1.21 0.40 -0.30
CA CYS A 68 0.42 -0.81 -0.13
C CYS A 68 1.03 -1.60 1.01
N PHE A 69 0.19 -1.99 1.97
CA PHE A 69 0.61 -2.76 3.13
C PHE A 69 -0.03 -4.13 3.06
N GLN A 70 0.80 -5.16 3.17
CA GLN A 70 0.31 -6.51 3.41
C GLN A 70 0.46 -6.78 4.90
N TYR A 71 -0.64 -7.11 5.57
CA TYR A 71 -0.62 -7.30 7.01
C TYR A 71 -1.53 -8.45 7.42
N ILE A 72 -1.24 -9.00 8.61
CA ILE A 72 -2.01 -10.10 9.18
C ILE A 72 -2.65 -9.61 10.47
N THR A 73 -3.93 -9.90 10.64
CA THR A 73 -4.63 -9.71 11.90
C THR A 73 -5.66 -10.82 12.07
N GLN A 74 -5.76 -11.36 13.28
CA GLN A 74 -6.69 -12.43 13.61
C GLN A 74 -6.57 -13.62 12.65
N GLY A 75 -5.34 -13.94 12.23
CA GLY A 75 -5.08 -15.09 11.37
C GLY A 75 -5.38 -14.87 9.90
N ASN A 76 -5.84 -13.70 9.51
CA ASN A 76 -6.17 -13.39 8.11
C ASN A 76 -5.21 -12.35 7.55
N ARG A 77 -4.91 -12.50 6.26
CA ARG A 77 -4.04 -11.58 5.54
C ARG A 77 -4.88 -10.58 4.77
N TYR A 78 -4.47 -9.32 4.90
CA TYR A 78 -5.16 -8.20 4.25
C TYR A 78 -4.18 -7.33 3.49
N PHE A 79 -4.73 -6.55 2.56
CA PHE A 79 -4.01 -5.47 1.88
C PHE A 79 -4.71 -4.15 2.14
N ALA A 80 -3.91 -3.10 2.31
CA ALA A 80 -4.43 -1.74 2.43
C ALA A 80 -3.58 -0.81 1.57
N VAL A 81 -4.23 0.11 0.87
CA VAL A 81 -3.57 1.16 0.09
C VAL A 81 -3.94 2.48 0.74
N LYS A 82 -2.96 3.15 1.30
CA LYS A 82 -3.19 4.36 2.09
C LYS A 82 -1.99 5.30 1.98
N GLU A 83 -2.23 6.56 2.28
CA GLU A 83 -1.15 7.53 2.45
C GLU A 83 -0.55 7.41 3.84
N VAL A 84 0.77 7.47 3.95
CA VAL A 84 1.46 7.43 5.24
C VAL A 84 1.47 8.83 5.86
N VAL A 85 0.92 8.96 7.05
CA VAL A 85 0.87 10.24 7.78
C VAL A 85 1.99 10.33 8.81
N GLY A 86 2.23 9.27 9.56
CA GLY A 86 3.25 9.28 10.61
C GLY A 86 3.21 8.03 11.46
N ILE A 87 3.79 8.13 12.65
CA ILE A 87 3.86 7.05 13.62
C ILE A 87 3.20 7.49 14.92
N ASP A 88 2.44 6.58 15.52
CA ASP A 88 2.02 6.65 16.90
C ASP A 88 2.96 5.73 17.70
N GLU A 89 3.92 6.32 18.39
CA GLU A 89 4.92 5.55 19.15
C GLU A 89 4.30 4.81 20.33
N ILE A 90 3.35 5.41 20.99
CA ILE A 90 2.68 4.81 22.15
C ILE A 90 1.93 3.57 21.73
N GLY A 91 1.20 3.65 20.62
CA GLY A 91 0.42 2.54 20.11
C GLY A 91 1.22 1.57 19.23
N ASN A 92 2.50 1.86 18.94
CA ASN A 92 3.32 1.10 18.00
C ASN A 92 2.59 0.87 16.69
N SER A 93 2.08 1.95 16.10
CA SER A 93 1.23 1.92 14.92
C SER A 93 1.66 2.94 13.89
N LEU A 94 1.48 2.61 12.62
CA LEU A 94 1.50 3.59 11.56
C LEU A 94 0.16 4.32 11.52
N ARG A 95 0.20 5.61 11.29
CA ARG A 95 -0.98 6.41 11.04
C ARG A 95 -1.10 6.56 9.54
N LEU A 96 -2.25 6.13 9.00
CA LEU A 96 -2.52 6.05 7.58
C LEU A 96 -3.77 6.83 7.25
N LYS A 97 -3.83 7.39 6.06
CA LYS A 97 -4.93 8.25 5.64
C LYS A 97 -5.56 7.71 4.36
N TYR A 98 -6.88 7.70 4.32
CA TYR A 98 -7.64 7.50 3.11
C TYR A 98 -8.63 8.65 2.91
N TYR A 99 -9.21 8.78 1.71
CA TYR A 99 -9.90 10.00 1.30
C TYR A 99 -11.38 9.83 1.00
N TYR A 100 -11.82 8.62 0.68
CA TYR A 100 -13.21 8.38 0.29
C TYR A 100 -13.85 7.34 1.21
N PRO A 101 -15.07 7.53 1.65
CA PRO A 101 -16.03 8.60 1.31
C PRO A 101 -15.70 9.96 1.94
N GLN A 102 -14.86 9.98 2.93
CA GLN A 102 -14.35 11.19 3.55
C GLN A 102 -12.95 10.96 4.09
N GLU A 103 -12.20 12.03 4.21
CA GLU A 103 -10.82 11.98 4.70
C GLU A 103 -10.80 11.41 6.12
N THR A 104 -10.06 10.32 6.30
CA THR A 104 -10.04 9.57 7.56
C THR A 104 -8.63 9.08 7.84
N ILE A 105 -8.23 9.15 9.12
CA ILE A 105 -6.96 8.60 9.57
C ILE A 105 -7.24 7.33 10.37
N VAL A 106 -6.52 6.27 10.03
CA VAL A 106 -6.60 4.97 10.70
C VAL A 106 -5.23 4.54 11.17
N SER A 107 -5.19 3.61 12.10
CA SER A 107 -3.94 3.07 12.65
C SER A 107 -3.76 1.63 12.21
N LEU A 108 -2.51 1.29 11.86
CA LEU A 108 -2.13 -0.08 11.52
C LEU A 108 -0.97 -0.48 12.42
N LYS A 109 -1.16 -1.54 13.20
CA LYS A 109 -0.12 -2.05 14.08
C LYS A 109 1.12 -2.42 13.29
N ILE A 110 2.27 -1.90 13.70
CA ILE A 110 3.53 -2.16 13.02
C ILE A 110 3.86 -3.65 13.03
N ASP A 111 3.58 -4.33 14.13
CA ASP A 111 3.85 -5.76 14.26
C ASP A 111 3.01 -6.63 13.34
N ALA A 112 1.91 -6.11 12.83
CA ALA A 112 1.05 -6.83 11.89
C ALA A 112 1.55 -6.76 10.46
N ILE A 113 2.43 -5.82 10.13
CA ILE A 113 2.86 -5.56 8.76
C ILE A 113 3.86 -6.63 8.32
N GLU A 114 3.57 -7.29 7.21
CA GLU A 114 4.46 -8.28 6.61
C GLU A 114 5.32 -7.66 5.50
N GLN A 115 4.71 -6.87 4.64
CA GLN A 115 5.39 -6.28 3.49
C GLN A 115 4.84 -4.89 3.20
N VAL A 116 5.71 -4.04 2.68
CA VAL A 116 5.35 -2.68 2.25
C VAL A 116 5.81 -2.49 0.81
N PHE A 117 4.93 -1.91 0.01
CA PHE A 117 5.21 -1.53 -1.36
C PHE A 117 4.91 -0.06 -1.52
N ILE A 118 5.74 0.65 -2.25
CA ILE A 118 5.52 2.07 -2.56
C ILE A 118 4.82 2.16 -3.91
N VAL A 119 3.76 2.97 -3.97
CA VAL A 119 3.03 3.18 -5.22
C VAL A 119 3.76 4.22 -6.05
N ASP A 120 4.17 3.84 -7.25
CA ASP A 120 4.89 4.72 -8.17
C ASP A 120 3.95 5.49 -9.10
N GLY A 121 2.76 4.97 -9.34
CA GLY A 121 1.76 5.58 -10.20
C GLY A 121 0.76 4.57 -10.72
N ILE A 122 0.00 5.01 -11.72
CA ILE A 122 -0.98 4.16 -12.37
C ILE A 122 -0.27 3.35 -13.45
N ALA A 123 -0.55 2.06 -13.49
CA ALA A 123 -0.07 1.19 -14.56
C ALA A 123 -1.09 1.19 -15.70
N GLU A 124 -0.60 1.26 -16.91
CA GLU A 124 -1.46 1.24 -18.09
C GLU A 124 -1.42 -0.11 -18.79
#